data_588410c417a1c1056c06a7a595f92ecb
#
_entry.id   588410c417a1c1056c06a7a595f92ecb
#
_cell.length_a   1.000
_cell.length_b   1.000
_cell.length_c   1.000
_cell.angle_alpha   90.00
_cell.angle_beta   90.00
_cell.angle_gamma   90.00
#
_symmetry.space_group_name_H-M   'P 1'
#
loop_
_entity.id
_entity.type
_entity.pdbx_description
1 polymer ?
#
loop_
_entity_poly.entity_id
_entity_poly.type
_entity_poly.pdbx_seq_one_letter_code
_entity_poly.pdbx_strand_id
1 'polypeptide(L)'
;MTRRRIPGAVGLLAVLLLALTACAAAPERETVRAAGTPVKEVPAGAAIAPDRVRRWSAAEPVAVVIALHSFRDHAGAYDALGPWLADRGYSVQALDQRGHGTSEPHGRWPGAEPLISDVAAMVRAAQAEDPDRPIFLLGESMGGSAALASLATHPELEVAGVMAIAPGLRGGIPARGFWDAAVRTGEVLAGGLTLTIDPDYSDSLAPAAVERFSTDPRIIRRVRMDTYAGVVWLAQYATDHIGHVAAPVVYLWGEQDGTIQRESVCMAARAHPRGQAEVWTDADWPHLILHAPDWQTTAARLVDWMQRLAGDEVGARTARRPDPCDD
;
A
#
# COMPACT_ATOMS: atom_id res chain seq x y z
N MET A 1 38.58 29.40 -31.58
CA MET A 1 37.21 29.19 -32.11
C MET A 1 36.96 27.69 -32.21
N THR A 2 36.42 27.10 -31.21
CA THR A 2 36.14 25.65 -31.14
C THR A 2 34.62 25.44 -31.11
N ARG A 3 34.07 24.94 -32.21
CA ARG A 3 32.66 24.56 -32.33
C ARG A 3 32.36 23.35 -31.44
N ARG A 4 31.56 23.53 -30.39
CA ARG A 4 30.91 22.42 -29.67
C ARG A 4 29.81 21.83 -30.54
N ARG A 5 29.97 20.54 -30.87
CA ARG A 5 28.90 19.72 -31.47
C ARG A 5 27.93 19.29 -30.36
N ILE A 6 26.63 19.54 -30.55
CA ILE A 6 25.54 19.05 -29.73
C ILE A 6 25.11 17.68 -30.27
N PRO A 7 25.28 16.59 -29.55
CA PRO A 7 24.67 15.31 -29.94
C PRO A 7 23.43 15.11 -29.07
N GLY A 8 22.26 15.25 -29.61
CA GLY A 8 21.03 15.01 -28.84
C GLY A 8 19.71 15.01 -29.58
N ALA A 9 19.69 15.47 -30.84
CA ALA A 9 18.42 15.61 -31.55
C ALA A 9 17.89 14.34 -32.21
N VAL A 10 18.73 13.35 -32.50
CA VAL A 10 18.32 12.13 -33.23
C VAL A 10 17.75 11.05 -32.29
N GLY A 11 18.23 10.99 -31.05
CA GLY A 11 17.71 10.04 -30.05
C GLY A 11 16.30 10.37 -29.55
N LEU A 12 15.97 11.66 -29.49
CA LEU A 12 14.65 12.11 -29.01
C LEU A 12 13.55 11.86 -30.06
N LEU A 13 13.88 11.93 -31.35
CA LEU A 13 12.90 11.71 -32.43
C LEU A 13 12.51 10.23 -32.58
N ALA A 14 13.41 9.30 -32.30
CA ALA A 14 13.13 7.86 -32.36
C ALA A 14 12.20 7.40 -31.22
N VAL A 15 12.31 7.98 -30.04
CA VAL A 15 11.41 7.70 -28.91
C VAL A 15 10.02 8.32 -29.14
N LEU A 16 9.95 9.48 -29.80
CA LEU A 16 8.67 10.15 -30.11
C LEU A 16 7.89 9.43 -31.24
N LEU A 17 8.57 8.83 -32.21
CA LEU A 17 7.92 8.08 -33.30
C LEU A 17 7.36 6.73 -32.85
N LEU A 18 7.96 6.06 -31.86
CA LEU A 18 7.43 4.84 -31.25
C LEU A 18 6.19 5.11 -30.37
N ALA A 19 6.07 6.31 -29.80
CA ALA A 19 4.90 6.68 -29.02
C ALA A 19 3.65 7.02 -29.86
N LEU A 20 3.83 7.43 -31.12
CA LEU A 20 2.73 7.84 -32.01
C LEU A 20 2.01 6.68 -32.70
N THR A 21 2.62 5.49 -32.77
CA THR A 21 1.98 4.29 -33.33
C THR A 21 1.14 3.51 -32.32
N ALA A 22 1.22 3.83 -31.03
CA ALA A 22 0.44 3.18 -29.96
C ALA A 22 -0.93 3.83 -29.71
N CYS A 23 -1.28 4.94 -30.38
CA CYS A 23 -2.52 5.68 -30.15
C CYS A 23 -3.76 5.22 -30.95
N ALA A 24 -3.71 4.10 -31.63
CA ALA A 24 -4.81 3.64 -32.49
C ALA A 24 -5.41 2.30 -32.03
N ALA A 25 -5.81 2.19 -30.79
CA ALA A 25 -6.87 1.29 -30.33
C ALA A 25 -7.15 1.60 -28.85
N ALA A 26 -8.34 2.09 -28.52
CA ALA A 26 -8.82 2.07 -27.15
C ALA A 26 -9.08 0.61 -26.79
N PRO A 27 -8.40 0.03 -25.78
CA PRO A 27 -8.70 -1.33 -25.37
C PRO A 27 -9.98 -1.31 -24.54
N GLU A 28 -10.90 -2.21 -24.90
CA GLU A 28 -11.96 -2.68 -24.04
C GLU A 28 -11.39 -3.03 -22.65
N ARG A 29 -12.21 -2.89 -21.61
CA ARG A 29 -11.88 -3.19 -20.22
C ARG A 29 -11.28 -4.58 -20.09
N GLU A 30 -9.99 -4.66 -20.16
CA GLU A 30 -9.24 -5.89 -19.98
C GLU A 30 -8.93 -6.05 -18.49
N THR A 31 -9.41 -7.14 -17.92
CA THR A 31 -8.96 -7.65 -16.61
C THR A 31 -7.44 -7.59 -16.56
N VAL A 32 -6.89 -7.07 -15.46
CA VAL A 32 -5.46 -6.86 -15.23
C VAL A 32 -4.69 -8.16 -15.46
N ARG A 33 -4.27 -8.43 -16.68
CA ARG A 33 -3.29 -9.46 -17.00
C ARG A 33 -1.91 -8.81 -17.04
N ALA A 34 -1.15 -9.00 -15.97
CA ALA A 34 0.27 -8.67 -15.97
C ALA A 34 1.00 -9.58 -16.96
N ALA A 35 1.64 -8.99 -17.97
CA ALA A 35 2.58 -9.70 -18.85
C ALA A 35 3.89 -9.93 -18.08
N GLY A 36 3.98 -11.03 -17.36
CA GLY A 36 5.20 -11.55 -16.74
C GLY A 36 5.24 -13.06 -16.95
N THR A 37 6.44 -13.65 -17.04
CA THR A 37 6.66 -15.09 -17.09
C THR A 37 5.78 -15.76 -16.03
N PRO A 38 4.97 -16.79 -16.34
CA PRO A 38 4.05 -17.37 -15.38
C PRO A 38 4.83 -17.88 -14.16
N VAL A 39 4.69 -17.20 -13.06
CA VAL A 39 4.98 -17.76 -11.75
C VAL A 39 3.94 -18.85 -11.56
N LYS A 40 4.38 -20.06 -11.15
CA LYS A 40 3.48 -21.18 -10.89
C LYS A 40 2.29 -20.66 -10.10
N GLU A 41 1.13 -20.59 -10.74
CA GLU A 41 -0.07 -20.00 -10.15
C GLU A 41 -0.39 -20.72 -8.85
N VAL A 42 -0.28 -19.99 -7.75
CA VAL A 42 -0.89 -20.45 -6.50
C VAL A 42 -2.36 -20.11 -6.63
N PRO A 43 -3.29 -21.08 -6.58
CA PRO A 43 -4.70 -20.81 -6.80
C PRO A 43 -5.20 -19.69 -5.90
N ALA A 44 -6.00 -18.78 -6.44
CA ALA A 44 -6.75 -17.82 -5.66
C ALA A 44 -7.56 -18.58 -4.60
N GLY A 45 -7.38 -18.23 -3.32
CA GLY A 45 -8.03 -18.95 -2.21
C GLY A 45 -7.23 -20.10 -1.59
N ALA A 46 -5.97 -20.34 -2.00
CA ALA A 46 -5.09 -21.24 -1.27
C ALA A 46 -4.85 -20.68 0.15
N ALA A 47 -4.90 -21.58 1.16
CA ALA A 47 -4.62 -21.21 2.53
C ALA A 47 -3.24 -20.54 2.64
N ILE A 48 -3.20 -19.41 3.38
CA ILE A 48 -1.94 -18.70 3.63
C ILE A 48 -1.04 -19.59 4.49
N ALA A 49 0.19 -19.80 4.04
CA ALA A 49 1.15 -20.58 4.80
C ALA A 49 1.42 -19.93 6.17
N PRO A 50 1.38 -20.68 7.28
CA PRO A 50 1.47 -20.12 8.63
C PRO A 50 2.76 -19.32 8.90
N ASP A 51 3.86 -19.69 8.25
CA ASP A 51 5.16 -19.01 8.35
C ASP A 51 5.19 -17.63 7.68
N ARG A 52 4.22 -17.33 6.82
CA ARG A 52 4.00 -16.00 6.25
C ARG A 52 3.24 -15.04 7.18
N VAL A 53 2.72 -15.52 8.29
CA VAL A 53 1.93 -14.69 9.20
C VAL A 53 2.60 -14.59 10.56
N ARG A 54 3.01 -13.38 10.91
CA ARG A 54 3.52 -13.05 12.23
C ARG A 54 2.36 -12.62 13.12
N ARG A 55 2.30 -13.16 14.35
CA ARG A 55 1.17 -12.95 15.25
C ARG A 55 1.63 -12.44 16.61
N TRP A 56 0.86 -11.49 17.16
CA TRP A 56 0.94 -11.04 18.54
C TRP A 56 -0.48 -11.10 19.09
N SER A 57 -0.70 -12.01 20.01
CA SER A 57 -2.03 -12.29 20.56
C SER A 57 -2.24 -11.52 21.86
N ALA A 58 -3.35 -10.79 21.95
CA ALA A 58 -3.82 -10.26 23.22
C ALA A 58 -4.39 -11.39 24.09
N ALA A 59 -4.31 -11.25 25.41
CA ALA A 59 -4.87 -12.23 26.34
C ALA A 59 -6.41 -12.33 26.22
N GLU A 60 -7.05 -11.16 26.14
CA GLU A 60 -8.50 -11.04 25.92
C GLU A 60 -8.70 -10.07 24.72
N PRO A 61 -8.71 -10.58 23.49
CA PRO A 61 -8.74 -9.71 22.33
C PRO A 61 -10.12 -9.05 22.15
N VAL A 62 -10.12 -7.72 22.06
CA VAL A 62 -11.30 -6.91 21.74
C VAL A 62 -11.48 -6.74 20.23
N ALA A 63 -10.42 -6.87 19.45
CA ALA A 63 -10.44 -6.82 18.00
C ALA A 63 -9.20 -7.52 17.41
N VAL A 64 -9.27 -7.79 16.09
CA VAL A 64 -8.13 -8.27 15.30
C VAL A 64 -7.66 -7.17 14.36
N VAL A 65 -6.35 -6.93 14.31
CA VAL A 65 -5.71 -6.04 13.33
C VAL A 65 -4.91 -6.89 12.34
N ILE A 66 -5.30 -6.87 11.07
CA ILE A 66 -4.52 -7.48 9.98
C ILE A 66 -3.62 -6.40 9.41
N ALA A 67 -2.30 -6.58 9.53
CA ALA A 67 -1.29 -5.60 9.18
C ALA A 67 -0.55 -5.99 7.88
N LEU A 68 -0.44 -5.02 6.95
CA LEU A 68 0.11 -5.18 5.61
C LEU A 68 1.25 -4.19 5.41
N HIS A 69 2.46 -4.70 5.23
CA HIS A 69 3.70 -3.92 5.15
C HIS A 69 3.85 -3.16 3.83
N SER A 70 4.76 -2.20 3.81
CA SER A 70 5.12 -1.40 2.63
C SER A 70 5.89 -2.22 1.58
N PHE A 71 6.07 -1.65 0.39
CA PHE A 71 6.90 -2.25 -0.66
C PHE A 71 8.33 -2.50 -0.19
N ARG A 72 8.94 -3.61 -0.60
CA ARG A 72 10.27 -4.10 -0.24
C ARG A 72 10.42 -4.63 1.18
N ASP A 73 9.44 -4.41 2.02
CA ASP A 73 9.41 -4.75 3.44
C ASP A 73 8.83 -6.14 3.72
N HIS A 74 8.53 -6.44 4.97
CA HIS A 74 7.94 -7.70 5.42
C HIS A 74 7.22 -7.51 6.76
N ALA A 75 6.54 -8.54 7.27
CA ALA A 75 5.76 -8.51 8.52
C ALA A 75 6.55 -8.04 9.76
N GLY A 76 7.89 -8.15 9.74
CA GLY A 76 8.75 -7.61 10.79
C GLY A 76 8.72 -6.08 10.94
N ALA A 77 8.13 -5.35 9.98
CA ALA A 77 7.83 -3.93 10.13
C ALA A 77 7.02 -3.63 11.40
N TYR A 78 6.24 -4.58 11.85
CA TYR A 78 5.33 -4.43 12.98
C TYR A 78 5.85 -5.01 14.29
N ASP A 79 7.17 -5.34 14.39
CA ASP A 79 7.76 -5.94 15.59
C ASP A 79 7.70 -5.04 16.83
N ALA A 80 7.62 -3.72 16.65
CA ALA A 80 7.37 -2.78 17.74
C ALA A 80 5.88 -2.56 17.99
N LEU A 81 5.10 -2.36 16.93
CA LEU A 81 3.67 -2.05 17.01
C LEU A 81 2.85 -3.26 17.46
N GLY A 82 3.17 -4.47 16.96
CA GLY A 82 2.40 -5.68 17.24
C GLY A 82 2.23 -5.96 18.73
N PRO A 83 3.32 -6.12 19.51
CA PRO A 83 3.20 -6.32 20.96
C PRO A 83 2.55 -5.13 21.68
N TRP A 84 2.83 -3.89 21.23
CA TRP A 84 2.24 -2.68 21.81
C TRP A 84 0.71 -2.65 21.68
N LEU A 85 0.16 -3.12 20.54
CA LEU A 85 -1.28 -3.28 20.32
C LEU A 85 -1.83 -4.47 21.11
N ALA A 86 -1.10 -5.60 21.18
CA ALA A 86 -1.53 -6.78 21.93
C ALA A 86 -1.69 -6.49 23.42
N ASP A 87 -0.79 -5.69 24.01
CA ASP A 87 -0.90 -5.22 25.40
C ASP A 87 -2.14 -4.33 25.65
N ARG A 88 -2.79 -3.85 24.57
CA ARG A 88 -4.00 -3.02 24.59
C ARG A 88 -5.26 -3.76 24.15
N GLY A 89 -5.19 -5.08 24.04
CA GLY A 89 -6.34 -5.92 23.69
C GLY A 89 -6.56 -6.11 22.18
N TYR A 90 -5.62 -5.71 21.32
CA TYR A 90 -5.72 -5.93 19.87
C TYR A 90 -4.80 -7.06 19.43
N SER A 91 -5.37 -8.20 19.03
CA SER A 91 -4.56 -9.25 18.40
C SER A 91 -4.11 -8.81 17.01
N VAL A 92 -2.82 -8.91 16.73
CA VAL A 92 -2.24 -8.46 15.44
C VAL A 92 -1.77 -9.66 14.62
N GLN A 93 -2.12 -9.65 13.34
CA GLN A 93 -1.68 -10.63 12.35
C GLN A 93 -1.02 -9.87 11.18
N ALA A 94 0.30 -9.89 11.11
CA ALA A 94 1.05 -9.24 10.04
C ALA A 94 1.43 -10.26 8.96
N LEU A 95 1.07 -9.96 7.70
CA LEU A 95 1.30 -10.83 6.56
C LEU A 95 2.60 -10.48 5.84
N ASP A 96 3.49 -11.46 5.64
CA ASP A 96 4.49 -11.39 4.57
C ASP A 96 3.76 -11.50 3.23
N GLN A 97 3.57 -10.37 2.56
CA GLN A 97 2.90 -10.33 1.26
C GLN A 97 3.73 -11.12 0.23
N ARG A 98 3.08 -11.70 -0.78
CA ARG A 98 3.77 -12.54 -1.77
C ARG A 98 4.97 -11.83 -2.40
N GLY A 99 6.09 -12.55 -2.52
CA GLY A 99 7.35 -12.03 -3.02
C GLY A 99 8.15 -11.24 -1.98
N HIS A 100 7.68 -11.13 -0.73
CA HIS A 100 8.32 -10.39 0.35
C HIS A 100 8.51 -11.27 1.60
N GLY A 101 9.46 -10.89 2.46
CA GLY A 101 9.74 -11.58 3.71
C GLY A 101 10.11 -13.05 3.51
N THR A 102 9.33 -13.95 4.08
CA THR A 102 9.48 -15.42 3.93
C THR A 102 8.77 -15.97 2.70
N SER A 103 7.99 -15.13 1.98
CA SER A 103 7.22 -15.59 0.82
C SER A 103 8.08 -15.72 -0.43
N GLU A 104 8.09 -16.92 -1.02
CA GLU A 104 8.78 -17.20 -2.28
C GLU A 104 7.83 -17.04 -3.49
N PRO A 105 8.36 -16.70 -4.67
CA PRO A 105 9.75 -16.35 -4.96
C PRO A 105 10.08 -14.90 -4.56
N HIS A 106 11.05 -14.72 -3.65
CA HIS A 106 11.43 -13.43 -3.07
C HIS A 106 11.86 -12.40 -4.14
N GLY A 107 11.35 -11.16 -4.01
CA GLY A 107 11.64 -10.07 -4.94
C GLY A 107 10.92 -10.15 -6.28
N ARG A 108 9.97 -11.09 -6.46
CA ARG A 108 9.16 -11.24 -7.66
C ARG A 108 7.76 -10.71 -7.46
N TRP A 109 7.25 -10.03 -8.48
CA TRP A 109 5.87 -9.58 -8.47
C TRP A 109 4.92 -10.75 -8.73
N PRO A 110 3.96 -11.02 -7.85
CA PRO A 110 3.03 -12.15 -8.01
C PRO A 110 1.82 -11.83 -8.89
N GLY A 111 1.63 -10.57 -9.24
CA GLY A 111 0.37 -10.00 -9.72
C GLY A 111 -0.41 -9.29 -8.62
N ALA A 112 -1.34 -8.41 -9.00
CA ALA A 112 -2.18 -7.71 -8.03
C ALA A 112 -3.23 -8.64 -7.41
N GLU A 113 -3.87 -9.49 -8.22
CA GLU A 113 -4.93 -10.42 -7.78
C GLU A 113 -4.50 -11.35 -6.63
N PRO A 114 -3.32 -12.03 -6.66
CA PRO A 114 -2.88 -12.83 -5.53
C PRO A 114 -2.67 -12.04 -4.24
N LEU A 115 -2.23 -10.78 -4.31
CA LEU A 115 -2.11 -9.93 -3.13
C LEU A 115 -3.48 -9.56 -2.56
N ILE A 116 -4.41 -9.16 -3.42
CA ILE A 116 -5.81 -8.86 -3.09
C ILE A 116 -6.48 -10.08 -2.45
N SER A 117 -6.31 -11.25 -3.05
CA SER A 117 -6.89 -12.51 -2.57
C SER A 117 -6.30 -12.96 -1.22
N ASP A 118 -5.00 -12.73 -0.98
CA ASP A 118 -4.38 -13.06 0.32
C ASP A 118 -4.97 -12.18 1.44
N VAL A 119 -5.19 -10.89 1.21
CA VAL A 119 -5.86 -10.03 2.20
C VAL A 119 -7.28 -10.51 2.48
N ALA A 120 -8.03 -10.84 1.43
CA ALA A 120 -9.39 -11.38 1.58
C ALA A 120 -9.39 -12.71 2.36
N ALA A 121 -8.41 -13.58 2.12
CA ALA A 121 -8.27 -14.84 2.85
C ALA A 121 -7.95 -14.61 4.33
N MET A 122 -7.11 -13.62 4.67
CA MET A 122 -6.83 -13.25 6.07
C MET A 122 -8.11 -12.76 6.78
N VAL A 123 -8.89 -11.90 6.13
CA VAL A 123 -10.15 -11.40 6.70
C VAL A 123 -11.14 -12.54 6.93
N ARG A 124 -11.36 -13.39 5.92
CA ARG A 124 -12.26 -14.55 6.05
C ARG A 124 -11.80 -15.54 7.12
N ALA A 125 -10.50 -15.75 7.27
CA ALA A 125 -9.97 -16.63 8.33
C ALA A 125 -10.24 -16.04 9.72
N ALA A 126 -10.04 -14.74 9.91
CA ALA A 126 -10.33 -14.06 11.18
C ALA A 126 -11.83 -14.07 11.49
N GLN A 127 -12.70 -13.82 10.50
CA GLN A 127 -14.17 -13.93 10.63
C GLN A 127 -14.61 -15.34 11.00
N ALA A 128 -13.99 -16.37 10.43
CA ALA A 128 -14.33 -17.75 10.74
C ALA A 128 -13.87 -18.18 12.15
N GLU A 129 -12.78 -17.58 12.66
CA GLU A 129 -12.28 -17.83 14.02
C GLU A 129 -13.20 -17.22 15.09
N ASP A 130 -13.67 -15.99 14.86
CA ASP A 130 -14.60 -15.29 15.75
C ASP A 130 -15.45 -14.29 14.92
N PRO A 131 -16.69 -14.68 14.56
CA PRO A 131 -17.55 -13.87 13.70
C PRO A 131 -17.99 -12.53 14.31
N ASP A 132 -18.03 -12.42 15.64
CA ASP A 132 -18.50 -11.22 16.35
C ASP A 132 -17.35 -10.25 16.65
N ARG A 133 -16.10 -10.66 16.41
CA ARG A 133 -14.94 -9.83 16.74
C ARG A 133 -14.63 -8.84 15.63
N PRO A 134 -14.58 -7.52 15.93
CA PRO A 134 -14.21 -6.51 14.94
C PRO A 134 -12.84 -6.78 14.31
N ILE A 135 -12.76 -6.63 12.99
CA ILE A 135 -11.53 -6.77 12.23
C ILE A 135 -11.17 -5.40 11.66
N PHE A 136 -9.93 -4.97 11.85
CA PHE A 136 -9.37 -3.77 11.25
C PHE A 136 -8.24 -4.16 10.29
N LEU A 137 -8.18 -3.48 9.14
CA LEU A 137 -7.02 -3.54 8.26
C LEU A 137 -6.09 -2.35 8.55
N LEU A 138 -4.81 -2.63 8.67
CA LEU A 138 -3.75 -1.63 8.74
C LEU A 138 -2.80 -1.84 7.58
N GLY A 139 -2.62 -0.84 6.73
CA GLY A 139 -1.72 -0.97 5.59
C GLY A 139 -0.86 0.26 5.38
N GLU A 140 0.46 0.08 5.31
CA GLU A 140 1.40 1.13 4.96
C GLU A 140 1.76 1.06 3.48
N SER A 141 1.71 2.19 2.78
CA SER A 141 2.12 2.33 1.39
C SER A 141 1.49 1.25 0.49
N MET A 142 2.25 0.32 -0.09
CA MET A 142 1.75 -0.82 -0.87
C MET A 142 0.71 -1.64 -0.09
N GLY A 143 0.92 -1.85 1.22
CA GLY A 143 -0.03 -2.55 2.07
C GLY A 143 -1.38 -1.84 2.17
N GLY A 144 -1.36 -0.50 2.19
CA GLY A 144 -2.58 0.31 2.12
C GLY A 144 -3.32 0.14 0.79
N SER A 145 -2.59 0.11 -0.33
CA SER A 145 -3.18 -0.19 -1.64
C SER A 145 -3.80 -1.59 -1.69
N ALA A 146 -3.11 -2.59 -1.12
CA ALA A 146 -3.60 -3.98 -1.10
C ALA A 146 -4.88 -4.11 -0.25
N ALA A 147 -4.94 -3.44 0.92
CA ALA A 147 -6.12 -3.41 1.78
C ALA A 147 -7.33 -2.79 1.05
N LEU A 148 -7.15 -1.59 0.49
CA LEU A 148 -8.21 -0.87 -0.22
C LEU A 148 -8.66 -1.62 -1.47
N ALA A 149 -7.72 -2.14 -2.26
CA ALA A 149 -8.02 -2.94 -3.45
C ALA A 149 -8.78 -4.22 -3.09
N SER A 150 -8.44 -4.87 -1.97
CA SER A 150 -9.12 -6.08 -1.53
C SER A 150 -10.59 -5.82 -1.19
N LEU A 151 -10.88 -4.76 -0.42
CA LEU A 151 -12.25 -4.40 -0.06
C LEU A 151 -13.06 -3.91 -1.26
N ALA A 152 -12.41 -3.22 -2.20
CA ALA A 152 -13.06 -2.79 -3.43
C ALA A 152 -13.43 -3.97 -4.36
N THR A 153 -12.63 -5.05 -4.32
CA THR A 153 -12.83 -6.27 -5.13
C THR A 153 -13.80 -7.24 -4.46
N HIS A 154 -13.79 -7.27 -3.13
CA HIS A 154 -14.57 -8.19 -2.29
C HIS A 154 -15.49 -7.42 -1.34
N PRO A 155 -16.60 -6.84 -1.85
CA PRO A 155 -17.51 -6.02 -1.05
C PRO A 155 -18.26 -6.82 0.03
N GLU A 156 -18.20 -8.14 -0.02
CA GLU A 156 -18.76 -9.04 0.99
C GLU A 156 -17.88 -9.16 2.25
N LEU A 157 -16.66 -8.64 2.22
CA LEU A 157 -15.79 -8.66 3.40
C LEU A 157 -16.23 -7.61 4.42
N GLU A 158 -16.59 -8.06 5.58
CA GLU A 158 -16.95 -7.19 6.70
C GLU A 158 -15.72 -6.86 7.53
N VAL A 159 -15.31 -5.59 7.51
CA VAL A 159 -14.26 -5.06 8.39
C VAL A 159 -14.79 -3.82 9.09
N ALA A 160 -14.40 -3.64 10.34
CA ALA A 160 -14.81 -2.50 11.16
C ALA A 160 -14.18 -1.18 10.68
N GLY A 161 -13.01 -1.25 10.03
CA GLY A 161 -12.37 -0.08 9.45
C GLY A 161 -10.99 -0.35 8.86
N VAL A 162 -10.48 0.64 8.12
CA VAL A 162 -9.16 0.60 7.46
C VAL A 162 -8.30 1.77 7.92
N MET A 163 -7.11 1.47 8.40
CA MET A 163 -6.04 2.43 8.68
C MET A 163 -5.07 2.44 7.50
N ALA A 164 -5.28 3.36 6.57
CA ALA A 164 -4.49 3.50 5.35
C ALA A 164 -3.38 4.54 5.57
N ILE A 165 -2.17 4.08 5.84
CA ILE A 165 -1.04 4.90 6.24
C ILE A 165 -0.17 5.18 5.03
N ALA A 166 -0.10 6.44 4.60
CA ALA A 166 0.58 6.87 3.38
C ALA A 166 0.35 5.89 2.20
N PRO A 167 -0.93 5.49 1.93
CA PRO A 167 -1.22 4.40 1.01
C PRO A 167 -0.70 4.71 -0.39
N GLY A 168 -0.19 3.69 -1.07
CA GLY A 168 0.27 3.78 -2.44
C GLY A 168 -0.88 4.09 -3.41
N LEU A 169 -1.23 5.36 -3.57
CA LEU A 169 -2.30 5.84 -4.43
C LEU A 169 -1.74 6.75 -5.54
N ARG A 170 -2.49 6.87 -6.63
CA ARG A 170 -2.02 7.57 -7.84
C ARG A 170 -3.00 8.65 -8.33
N GLY A 171 -3.67 9.33 -7.43
CA GLY A 171 -4.47 10.50 -7.75
C GLY A 171 -3.62 11.75 -8.04
N GLY A 172 -4.14 12.68 -8.85
CA GLY A 172 -3.52 14.01 -9.04
C GLY A 172 -2.18 14.04 -9.78
N ILE A 173 -1.66 12.93 -10.30
CA ILE A 173 -0.34 12.88 -10.96
C ILE A 173 -0.41 13.61 -12.30
N PRO A 174 0.35 14.72 -12.50
CA PRO A 174 0.42 15.40 -13.79
C PRO A 174 0.94 14.49 -14.89
N ALA A 175 0.37 14.61 -16.10
CA ALA A 175 0.78 13.79 -17.27
C ALA A 175 0.80 12.27 -16.99
N ARG A 176 -0.13 11.78 -16.16
CA ARG A 176 -0.21 10.37 -15.75
C ARG A 176 -0.09 9.40 -16.93
N GLY A 177 -0.78 9.67 -18.04
CA GLY A 177 -0.72 8.81 -19.23
C GLY A 177 0.69 8.66 -19.81
N PHE A 178 1.52 9.68 -19.75
CA PHE A 178 2.93 9.61 -20.15
C PHE A 178 3.73 8.69 -19.22
N TRP A 179 3.54 8.84 -17.92
CA TRP A 179 4.23 8.00 -16.93
C TRP A 179 3.77 6.55 -17.00
N ASP A 180 2.49 6.29 -17.24
CA ASP A 180 1.95 4.94 -17.43
C ASP A 180 2.56 4.28 -18.68
N ALA A 181 2.68 5.01 -19.77
CA ALA A 181 3.36 4.52 -20.97
C ALA A 181 4.85 4.22 -20.72
N ALA A 182 5.54 5.07 -19.95
CA ALA A 182 6.95 4.86 -19.59
C ALA A 182 7.13 3.62 -18.70
N VAL A 183 6.28 3.45 -17.68
CA VAL A 183 6.29 2.26 -16.80
C VAL A 183 6.02 0.99 -17.60
N ARG A 184 4.98 0.99 -18.44
CA ARG A 184 4.63 -0.17 -19.29
C ARG A 184 5.75 -0.51 -20.28
N THR A 185 6.37 0.51 -20.89
CA THR A 185 7.51 0.29 -21.80
C THR A 185 8.70 -0.32 -21.05
N GLY A 186 9.02 0.19 -19.86
CA GLY A 186 10.07 -0.35 -18.99
C GLY A 186 9.79 -1.80 -18.58
N GLU A 187 8.55 -2.11 -18.21
CA GLU A 187 8.10 -3.45 -17.86
C GLU A 187 8.31 -4.43 -19.03
N VAL A 188 7.88 -4.07 -20.23
CA VAL A 188 7.97 -4.93 -21.42
C VAL A 188 9.41 -5.11 -21.91
N LEU A 189 10.18 -4.02 -21.99
CA LEU A 189 11.53 -4.05 -22.59
C LEU A 189 12.63 -4.42 -21.59
N ALA A 190 12.42 -4.16 -20.32
CA ALA A 190 13.43 -4.25 -19.27
C ALA A 190 12.94 -4.90 -17.97
N GLY A 191 11.81 -5.60 -17.98
CA GLY A 191 11.17 -6.14 -16.76
C GLY A 191 12.09 -6.99 -15.90
N GLY A 192 13.00 -7.74 -16.51
CA GLY A 192 14.01 -8.55 -15.83
C GLY A 192 15.17 -7.78 -15.22
N LEU A 193 15.39 -6.53 -15.62
CA LEU A 193 16.47 -5.71 -15.06
C LEU A 193 16.18 -5.36 -13.59
N THR A 194 17.25 -5.33 -12.80
CA THR A 194 17.17 -4.96 -11.39
C THR A 194 17.84 -3.61 -11.15
N LEU A 195 17.17 -2.77 -10.36
CA LEU A 195 17.72 -1.53 -9.82
C LEU A 195 18.04 -1.75 -8.34
N THR A 196 19.18 -1.28 -7.88
CA THR A 196 19.45 -1.18 -6.45
C THR A 196 18.80 0.10 -5.94
N ILE A 197 17.98 -0.03 -4.92
CA ILE A 197 17.37 1.10 -4.23
C ILE A 197 18.09 1.24 -2.90
N ASP A 198 18.87 2.31 -2.77
CA ASP A 198 19.56 2.64 -1.54
C ASP A 198 18.58 3.29 -0.56
N PRO A 199 18.42 2.79 0.67
CA PRO A 199 17.57 3.41 1.67
C PRO A 199 18.02 4.82 2.07
N ASP A 200 19.32 5.12 2.03
CA ASP A 200 19.85 6.45 2.34
C ASP A 200 19.41 7.55 1.35
N TYR A 201 18.83 7.15 0.23
CA TYR A 201 18.32 8.10 -0.78
C TYR A 201 16.94 8.69 -0.43
N SER A 202 16.32 8.26 0.65
CA SER A 202 14.98 8.71 1.01
C SER A 202 15.00 9.61 2.22
N ASP A 203 15.13 10.92 1.99
CA ASP A 203 14.93 11.94 3.04
C ASP A 203 13.53 11.85 3.67
N SER A 204 12.62 11.07 3.06
CA SER A 204 11.25 10.85 3.52
C SER A 204 11.08 9.66 4.46
N LEU A 205 12.15 8.98 4.88
CA LEU A 205 12.10 7.87 5.83
C LEU A 205 12.62 8.28 7.21
N ALA A 206 11.97 7.80 8.26
CA ALA A 206 12.49 7.93 9.62
C ALA A 206 13.82 7.16 9.80
N PRO A 207 14.76 7.64 10.64
CA PRO A 207 16.07 6.99 10.85
C PRO A 207 15.98 5.50 11.20
N ALA A 208 15.02 5.09 12.02
CA ALA A 208 14.80 3.68 12.38
C ALA A 208 14.38 2.83 11.16
N ALA A 209 13.60 3.39 10.25
CA ALA A 209 13.25 2.73 9.00
C ALA A 209 14.47 2.59 8.08
N VAL A 210 15.30 3.63 7.95
CA VAL A 210 16.56 3.61 7.18
C VAL A 210 17.50 2.54 7.72
N GLU A 211 17.70 2.48 9.04
CA GLU A 211 18.53 1.46 9.66
C GLU A 211 18.02 0.05 9.35
N ARG A 212 16.74 -0.19 9.52
CA ARG A 212 16.13 -1.50 9.24
C ARG A 212 16.23 -1.87 7.76
N PHE A 213 15.97 -0.94 6.85
CA PHE A 213 16.11 -1.18 5.41
C PHE A 213 17.54 -1.44 4.97
N SER A 214 18.52 -0.94 5.74
CA SER A 214 19.96 -1.15 5.47
C SER A 214 20.49 -2.45 6.07
N THR A 215 19.94 -2.94 7.17
CA THR A 215 20.50 -4.05 7.96
C THR A 215 19.72 -5.37 7.82
N ASP A 216 18.38 -5.35 7.70
CA ASP A 216 17.59 -6.57 7.62
C ASP A 216 17.78 -7.27 6.25
N PRO A 217 18.24 -8.53 6.23
CA PRO A 217 18.51 -9.26 4.99
C PRO A 217 17.23 -9.64 4.21
N ARG A 218 16.04 -9.58 4.84
CA ARG A 218 14.75 -9.87 4.18
C ARG A 218 14.20 -8.70 3.39
N ILE A 219 14.79 -7.51 3.55
CA ILE A 219 14.43 -6.33 2.75
C ILE A 219 14.91 -6.49 1.31
N ILE A 220 14.01 -6.25 0.36
CA ILE A 220 14.32 -6.31 -1.07
C ILE A 220 15.10 -5.05 -1.46
N ARG A 221 16.43 -5.18 -1.61
CA ARG A 221 17.32 -4.08 -2.02
C ARG A 221 17.47 -3.97 -3.53
N ARG A 222 17.30 -5.08 -4.24
CA ARG A 222 17.38 -5.15 -5.70
C ARG A 222 15.99 -5.39 -6.25
N VAL A 223 15.40 -4.33 -6.76
CA VAL A 223 14.02 -4.32 -7.29
C VAL A 223 14.06 -4.55 -8.80
N ARG A 224 13.31 -5.51 -9.27
CA ARG A 224 13.08 -5.74 -10.71
C ARG A 224 12.12 -4.67 -11.24
N MET A 225 12.31 -4.31 -12.50
CA MET A 225 11.43 -3.34 -13.18
C MET A 225 9.99 -3.83 -13.28
N ASP A 226 9.77 -5.13 -13.52
CA ASP A 226 8.44 -5.74 -13.54
C ASP A 226 7.77 -5.72 -12.15
N THR A 227 8.56 -5.92 -11.08
CA THR A 227 8.07 -5.82 -9.70
C THR A 227 7.68 -4.39 -9.36
N TYR A 228 8.49 -3.40 -9.75
CA TYR A 228 8.17 -1.99 -9.56
C TYR A 228 6.91 -1.59 -10.33
N ALA A 229 6.80 -1.99 -11.60
CA ALA A 229 5.61 -1.75 -12.42
C ALA A 229 4.35 -2.35 -11.77
N GLY A 230 4.46 -3.57 -11.25
CA GLY A 230 3.35 -4.23 -10.57
C GLY A 230 2.82 -3.46 -9.36
N VAL A 231 3.72 -2.88 -8.54
CA VAL A 231 3.32 -2.00 -7.42
C VAL A 231 2.59 -0.76 -7.93
N VAL A 232 3.09 -0.15 -9.02
CA VAL A 232 2.43 1.00 -9.66
C VAL A 232 1.02 0.64 -10.13
N TRP A 233 0.84 -0.55 -10.73
CA TRP A 233 -0.48 -1.02 -11.20
C TRP A 233 -1.43 -1.37 -10.05
N LEU A 234 -0.94 -1.93 -8.95
CA LEU A 234 -1.75 -2.14 -7.73
C LEU A 234 -2.23 -0.80 -7.16
N ALA A 235 -1.33 0.18 -7.06
CA ALA A 235 -1.66 1.53 -6.61
C ALA A 235 -2.70 2.20 -7.51
N GLN A 236 -2.59 1.99 -8.82
CA GLN A 236 -3.55 2.46 -9.80
C GLN A 236 -4.92 1.80 -9.62
N TYR A 237 -4.92 0.47 -9.49
CA TYR A 237 -6.15 -0.30 -9.29
C TYR A 237 -6.89 0.15 -8.02
N ALA A 238 -6.17 0.29 -6.89
CA ALA A 238 -6.74 0.80 -5.64
C ALA A 238 -7.35 2.20 -5.84
N THR A 239 -6.64 3.10 -6.52
CA THR A 239 -7.12 4.46 -6.80
C THR A 239 -8.40 4.47 -7.63
N ASP A 240 -8.46 3.68 -8.68
CA ASP A 240 -9.59 3.66 -9.62
C ASP A 240 -10.85 3.02 -9.00
N HIS A 241 -10.70 2.19 -7.97
CA HIS A 241 -11.81 1.44 -7.35
C HIS A 241 -12.14 1.87 -5.91
N ILE A 242 -11.49 2.94 -5.42
CA ILE A 242 -11.64 3.41 -4.03
C ILE A 242 -13.10 3.67 -3.63
N GLY A 243 -13.92 4.16 -4.54
CA GLY A 243 -15.35 4.43 -4.31
C GLY A 243 -16.19 3.18 -4.03
N HIS A 244 -15.65 1.97 -4.21
CA HIS A 244 -16.31 0.71 -3.87
C HIS A 244 -15.99 0.23 -2.44
N VAL A 245 -15.09 0.91 -1.73
CA VAL A 245 -14.77 0.57 -0.33
C VAL A 245 -15.86 1.11 0.57
N ALA A 246 -16.65 0.22 1.16
CA ALA A 246 -17.77 0.57 2.02
C ALA A 246 -17.37 0.77 3.50
N ALA A 247 -16.24 0.22 3.94
CA ALA A 247 -15.77 0.34 5.31
C ALA A 247 -15.29 1.77 5.63
N PRO A 248 -15.41 2.23 6.88
CA PRO A 248 -14.76 3.46 7.33
C PRO A 248 -13.24 3.42 7.11
N VAL A 249 -12.66 4.52 6.63
CA VAL A 249 -11.22 4.63 6.36
C VAL A 249 -10.65 5.84 7.05
N VAL A 250 -9.53 5.67 7.76
CA VAL A 250 -8.67 6.78 8.16
C VAL A 250 -7.40 6.76 7.29
N TYR A 251 -7.16 7.87 6.60
CA TYR A 251 -5.96 8.11 5.81
C TYR A 251 -4.98 8.93 6.63
N LEU A 252 -3.74 8.44 6.74
CA LEU A 252 -2.65 9.21 7.34
C LEU A 252 -1.69 9.62 6.22
N TRP A 253 -1.29 10.89 6.23
CA TRP A 253 -0.30 11.41 5.29
C TRP A 253 0.59 12.45 5.98
N GLY A 254 1.90 12.38 5.73
CA GLY A 254 2.89 13.28 6.30
C GLY A 254 3.41 14.30 5.29
N GLU A 255 3.67 15.53 5.75
CA GLU A 255 4.22 16.58 4.87
C GLU A 255 5.67 16.29 4.45
N GLN A 256 6.38 15.40 5.18
CA GLN A 256 7.71 14.93 4.78
C GLN A 256 7.69 13.71 3.86
N ASP A 257 6.49 13.26 3.45
CA ASP A 257 6.35 12.15 2.50
C ASP A 257 6.72 12.58 1.07
N GLY A 258 7.91 12.25 0.63
CA GLY A 258 8.36 12.47 -0.75
C GLY A 258 7.89 11.44 -1.76
N THR A 259 7.14 10.41 -1.32
CA THR A 259 6.72 9.27 -2.15
C THR A 259 5.27 9.40 -2.61
N ILE A 260 4.36 9.69 -1.68
CA ILE A 260 2.92 9.81 -1.93
C ILE A 260 2.52 11.28 -1.90
N GLN A 261 1.80 11.69 -2.93
CA GLN A 261 1.31 13.07 -3.01
C GLN A 261 0.06 13.25 -2.15
N ARG A 262 -0.05 14.36 -1.39
CA ARG A 262 -1.23 14.75 -0.62
C ARG A 262 -2.51 14.66 -1.45
N GLU A 263 -2.47 15.14 -2.69
CA GLU A 263 -3.60 15.14 -3.60
C GLU A 263 -4.13 13.73 -3.86
N SER A 264 -3.27 12.71 -3.92
CA SER A 264 -3.69 11.31 -4.09
C SER A 264 -4.56 10.84 -2.92
N VAL A 265 -4.18 11.20 -1.69
CA VAL A 265 -4.91 10.85 -0.47
C VAL A 265 -6.22 11.65 -0.38
N CYS A 266 -6.19 12.93 -0.71
CA CYS A 266 -7.38 13.76 -0.71
C CYS A 266 -8.42 13.33 -1.76
N MET A 267 -7.97 12.97 -2.96
CA MET A 267 -8.86 12.41 -3.98
C MET A 267 -9.50 11.10 -3.51
N ALA A 268 -8.74 10.23 -2.88
CA ALA A 268 -9.26 8.99 -2.32
C ALA A 268 -10.30 9.26 -1.23
N ALA A 269 -10.01 10.14 -0.29
CA ALA A 269 -10.94 10.48 0.78
C ALA A 269 -12.26 11.07 0.25
N ARG A 270 -12.18 11.94 -0.78
CA ARG A 270 -13.37 12.51 -1.44
C ARG A 270 -14.20 11.50 -2.24
N ALA A 271 -13.60 10.37 -2.64
CA ALA A 271 -14.30 9.31 -3.38
C ALA A 271 -15.20 8.46 -2.47
N HIS A 272 -15.01 8.50 -1.15
CA HIS A 272 -15.88 7.83 -0.18
C HIS A 272 -17.18 8.60 0.05
N PRO A 273 -18.27 7.91 0.43
CA PRO A 273 -19.46 8.56 0.95
C PRO A 273 -19.13 9.47 2.13
N ARG A 274 -19.89 10.57 2.27
CA ARG A 274 -19.64 11.55 3.34
C ARG A 274 -19.61 10.90 4.72
N GLY A 275 -18.55 11.15 5.48
CA GLY A 275 -18.38 10.67 6.85
C GLY A 275 -17.78 9.28 6.96
N GLN A 276 -17.45 8.62 5.84
CA GLN A 276 -16.75 7.32 5.85
C GLN A 276 -15.23 7.44 5.76
N ALA A 277 -14.69 8.59 5.37
CA ALA A 277 -13.25 8.81 5.33
C ALA A 277 -12.85 9.99 6.23
N GLU A 278 -11.77 9.79 6.97
CA GLU A 278 -11.04 10.82 7.70
C GLU A 278 -9.64 10.96 7.09
N VAL A 279 -9.10 12.18 7.05
CA VAL A 279 -7.70 12.42 6.67
C VAL A 279 -6.98 13.06 7.85
N TRP A 280 -5.88 12.44 8.26
CA TRP A 280 -4.99 12.97 9.29
C TRP A 280 -3.66 13.35 8.67
N THR A 281 -3.21 14.55 8.95
CA THR A 281 -1.90 15.03 8.49
C THR A 281 -1.07 15.54 9.65
N ASP A 282 0.24 15.53 9.44
CA ASP A 282 1.21 16.10 10.36
C ASP A 282 2.44 16.58 9.61
N ALA A 283 3.00 17.72 10.02
CA ALA A 283 4.16 18.34 9.38
C ALA A 283 5.45 17.51 9.52
N ASP A 284 5.53 16.70 10.57
CA ASP A 284 6.73 15.94 10.92
C ASP A 284 6.64 14.46 10.51
N TRP A 285 5.50 14.02 9.96
CA TRP A 285 5.35 12.64 9.57
C TRP A 285 6.11 12.32 8.26
N PRO A 286 6.98 11.29 8.30
CA PRO A 286 7.65 10.74 7.12
C PRO A 286 6.72 9.78 6.36
N HIS A 287 7.20 9.18 5.25
CA HIS A 287 6.43 8.19 4.48
C HIS A 287 6.01 6.97 5.32
N LEU A 288 6.92 6.38 6.09
CA LEU A 288 6.60 5.27 7.01
C LEU A 288 6.33 5.82 8.40
N ILE A 289 5.10 6.28 8.63
CA ILE A 289 4.68 7.03 9.82
C ILE A 289 4.85 6.21 11.11
N LEU A 290 4.56 4.89 11.04
CA LEU A 290 4.68 4.02 12.22
C LEU A 290 6.13 3.61 12.56
N HIS A 291 7.10 4.15 11.85
CA HIS A 291 8.54 4.05 12.17
C HIS A 291 9.14 5.38 12.64
N ALA A 292 8.35 6.44 12.72
CA ALA A 292 8.77 7.72 13.28
C ALA A 292 9.11 7.58 14.79
N PRO A 293 9.96 8.46 15.35
CA PRO A 293 10.35 8.36 16.77
C PRO A 293 9.18 8.40 17.75
N ASP A 294 8.09 9.09 17.39
CA ASP A 294 6.87 9.30 18.19
C ASP A 294 5.69 8.42 17.71
N TRP A 295 5.97 7.33 17.01
CA TRP A 295 4.94 6.45 16.44
C TRP A 295 3.87 6.00 17.46
N GLN A 296 4.22 5.89 18.74
CA GLN A 296 3.26 5.51 19.79
C GLN A 296 2.12 6.53 19.93
N THR A 297 2.41 7.83 19.73
CA THR A 297 1.38 8.87 19.76
C THR A 297 0.38 8.66 18.60
N THR A 298 0.88 8.37 17.41
CA THR A 298 0.04 8.05 16.27
C THR A 298 -0.73 6.75 16.48
N ALA A 299 -0.07 5.71 16.99
CA ALA A 299 -0.72 4.42 17.29
C ALA A 299 -1.82 4.58 18.36
N ALA A 300 -1.63 5.41 19.40
CA ALA A 300 -2.67 5.69 20.40
C ALA A 300 -3.90 6.36 19.76
N ARG A 301 -3.70 7.32 18.87
CA ARG A 301 -4.80 7.94 18.10
C ARG A 301 -5.55 6.93 17.23
N LEU A 302 -4.84 5.96 16.63
CA LEU A 302 -5.47 4.89 15.87
C LEU A 302 -6.26 3.94 16.79
N VAL A 303 -5.76 3.65 17.99
CA VAL A 303 -6.52 2.88 19.02
C VAL A 303 -7.81 3.61 19.38
N ASP A 304 -7.76 4.91 19.66
CA ASP A 304 -8.95 5.71 19.94
C ASP A 304 -9.94 5.69 18.77
N TRP A 305 -9.44 5.70 17.52
CA TRP A 305 -10.28 5.61 16.34
C TRP A 305 -10.95 4.23 16.21
N MET A 306 -10.21 3.15 16.43
CA MET A 306 -10.76 1.79 16.43
C MET A 306 -11.80 1.61 17.53
N GLN A 307 -11.58 2.15 18.73
CA GLN A 307 -12.53 2.10 19.85
C GLN A 307 -13.85 2.80 19.52
N ARG A 308 -13.80 3.98 18.86
CA ARG A 308 -15.00 4.68 18.42
C ARG A 308 -15.84 3.88 17.42
N LEU A 309 -15.18 3.11 16.53
CA LEU A 309 -15.87 2.27 15.54
C LEU A 309 -16.40 0.96 16.13
N ALA A 310 -15.71 0.40 17.13
CA ALA A 310 -16.12 -0.84 17.78
C ALA A 310 -17.18 -0.63 18.88
N GLY A 311 -17.29 0.57 19.45
CA GLY A 311 -18.37 0.97 20.36
C GLY A 311 -19.53 1.53 19.54
N ASP A 312 -20.78 1.26 19.95
CA ASP A 312 -21.99 1.77 19.32
C ASP A 312 -22.16 3.31 19.34
N GLU A 313 -21.09 4.06 19.61
CA GLU A 313 -21.07 5.53 19.55
C GLU A 313 -20.89 6.05 18.11
N VAL A 314 -21.71 5.59 17.17
CA VAL A 314 -21.85 6.14 15.82
C VAL A 314 -22.40 7.59 15.81
N GLY A 315 -22.43 8.26 16.95
CA GLY A 315 -23.02 9.58 17.12
C GLY A 315 -22.13 10.71 17.63
N ALA A 316 -20.97 10.44 18.18
CA ALA A 316 -20.08 11.51 18.63
C ALA A 316 -19.32 12.14 17.46
N ARG A 317 -19.93 13.10 16.76
CA ARG A 317 -19.22 14.03 15.87
C ARG A 317 -18.16 14.73 16.71
N THR A 318 -16.92 14.22 16.65
CA THR A 318 -15.76 15.00 17.08
C THR A 318 -15.82 16.36 16.40
N ALA A 319 -15.53 17.44 17.12
CA ALA A 319 -15.45 18.79 16.60
C ALA A 319 -14.65 18.72 15.28
N ARG A 320 -15.29 19.14 14.19
CA ARG A 320 -14.74 19.07 12.85
C ARG A 320 -13.41 19.81 12.84
N ARG A 321 -12.30 19.06 12.86
CA ARG A 321 -11.01 19.65 12.50
C ARG A 321 -11.13 20.15 11.06
N PRO A 322 -10.46 21.25 10.69
CA PRO A 322 -10.38 21.65 9.30
C PRO A 322 -9.98 20.42 8.47
N ASP A 323 -10.74 20.13 7.43
CA ASP A 323 -10.39 19.03 6.54
C ASP A 323 -9.06 19.41 5.85
N PRO A 324 -7.98 18.64 6.05
CA PRO A 324 -6.70 18.96 5.43
C PRO A 324 -6.73 18.88 3.90
N CYS A 325 -7.88 18.49 3.34
CA CYS A 325 -8.14 18.43 1.91
C CYS A 325 -8.99 19.61 1.41
N ASP A 326 -9.48 20.46 2.30
CA ASP A 326 -10.15 21.72 1.93
C ASP A 326 -9.08 22.81 1.78
N ASP A 327 -8.76 23.20 0.55
CA ASP A 327 -8.02 24.42 0.18
C ASP A 327 -8.99 25.52 -0.20
#